data_75df6e10d51ab24a7806ddda813a92ac
#
_entry.id   75df6e10d51ab24a7806ddda813a92ac
#
_cell.length_a   1.000
_cell.length_b   1.000
_cell.length_c   1.000
_cell.angle_alpha   90.00
_cell.angle_beta   90.00
_cell.angle_gamma   90.00
#
_symmetry.space_group_name_H-M   'P 1'
#
loop_
_entity.id
_entity.type
_entity.pdbx_description
1 polymer ?
#
loop_
_entity_poly.entity_id
_entity_poly.type
_entity_poly.pdbx_seq_one_letter_code
_entity_poly.pdbx_strand_id
1 'polypeptide(L)'
;MVREEPGNERPVYRLFWDRGSANMAPHAVLREIGCRFELIRVDISKGENRAPAYLALNPNARVPTLVHGGRVIYESAAILMYLCEAHPDAGLMPLPGDPDRGAFLQWLFWMTNTLQEDLQHWWHADNYLDGEACRHEMKIVAERRLERMFSQLDSHLAAGGPYMLGNRFSALDVFLVMLCRWTRAMALPATSYANLNRLIGLVTARPAWAAMMLAEGIDWNGPLAS
;
A
#
# COMPACT_ATOMS: atom_id res chain seq x y z
N MET A 1 21.59 -29.68 31.77
CA MET A 1 20.27 -29.12 32.18
C MET A 1 20.29 -27.67 31.78
N VAL A 2 19.92 -27.40 30.50
CA VAL A 2 19.87 -26.05 29.94
C VAL A 2 18.54 -25.45 30.41
N ARG A 3 18.61 -24.38 31.17
CA ARG A 3 17.39 -23.64 31.58
C ARG A 3 16.85 -22.93 30.34
N GLU A 4 15.70 -23.35 29.87
CA GLU A 4 14.88 -22.57 28.93
C GLU A 4 14.47 -21.28 29.66
N GLU A 5 14.92 -20.14 29.14
CA GLU A 5 14.41 -18.84 29.60
C GLU A 5 12.96 -18.68 29.16
N PRO A 6 12.05 -18.25 30.06
CA PRO A 6 10.64 -18.07 29.70
C PRO A 6 10.49 -16.82 28.82
N GLY A 7 9.95 -17.01 27.61
CA GLY A 7 9.18 -15.96 26.93
C GLY A 7 9.93 -14.98 26.06
N ASN A 8 10.68 -15.45 25.05
CA ASN A 8 10.99 -14.60 23.91
C ASN A 8 9.91 -14.80 22.81
N GLU A 9 8.63 -14.63 23.16
CA GLU A 9 7.62 -14.44 22.13
C GLU A 9 7.88 -13.11 21.44
N ARG A 10 8.27 -13.18 20.15
CA ARG A 10 8.44 -11.98 19.34
C ARG A 10 7.13 -11.18 19.41
N PRO A 11 7.18 -9.88 19.70
CA PRO A 11 5.97 -9.07 19.82
C PRO A 11 5.14 -9.17 18.55
N VAL A 12 3.84 -9.36 18.70
CA VAL A 12 2.88 -9.48 17.61
C VAL A 12 2.74 -8.11 16.94
N TYR A 13 2.77 -8.07 15.60
CA TYR A 13 2.42 -6.88 14.84
C TYR A 13 0.93 -6.59 14.97
N ARG A 14 0.54 -5.36 15.24
CA ARG A 14 -0.86 -4.92 15.22
C ARG A 14 -1.03 -3.89 14.10
N LEU A 15 -1.78 -4.24 13.07
CA LEU A 15 -2.08 -3.37 11.95
C LEU A 15 -3.48 -2.78 12.09
N PHE A 16 -3.55 -1.47 12.25
CA PHE A 16 -4.79 -0.72 12.21
C PHE A 16 -5.15 -0.43 10.75
N TRP A 17 -6.39 -0.77 10.36
CA TRP A 17 -6.79 -0.84 8.97
C TRP A 17 -8.26 -0.44 8.75
N ASP A 18 -8.60 -0.07 7.53
CA ASP A 18 -9.98 -0.02 7.03
C ASP A 18 -10.04 -0.54 5.60
N ARG A 19 -11.23 -0.94 5.16
CA ARG A 19 -11.46 -1.64 3.89
C ARG A 19 -10.86 -0.91 2.70
N GLY A 20 -10.02 -1.61 1.92
CA GLY A 20 -9.53 -1.15 0.63
C GLY A 20 -8.69 0.13 0.67
N SER A 21 -8.26 0.55 1.86
CA SER A 21 -7.43 1.73 2.09
C SER A 21 -5.94 1.44 1.89
N ALA A 22 -5.08 2.38 2.24
CA ALA A 22 -3.63 2.27 2.08
C ALA A 22 -2.97 1.16 2.94
N ASN A 23 -3.73 0.52 3.83
CA ASN A 23 -3.31 -0.66 4.58
C ASN A 23 -3.19 -1.94 3.74
N MET A 24 -3.81 -2.01 2.56
CA MET A 24 -3.76 -3.21 1.73
C MET A 24 -2.33 -3.68 1.46
N ALA A 25 -1.41 -2.76 1.16
CA ALA A 25 -0.03 -3.11 0.90
C ALA A 25 0.71 -3.63 2.15
N PRO A 26 0.72 -2.95 3.31
CA PRO A 26 1.24 -3.50 4.56
C PRO A 26 0.60 -4.82 4.97
N HIS A 27 -0.71 -4.98 4.80
CA HIS A 27 -1.42 -6.21 5.13
C HIS A 27 -0.96 -7.37 4.23
N ALA A 28 -0.88 -7.16 2.93
CA ALA A 28 -0.39 -8.18 2.00
C ALA A 28 1.09 -8.53 2.28
N VAL A 29 1.94 -7.56 2.61
CA VAL A 29 3.35 -7.80 2.96
C VAL A 29 3.48 -8.58 4.26
N LEU A 30 2.68 -8.32 5.29
CA LEU A 30 2.65 -9.14 6.51
C LEU A 30 2.32 -10.61 6.19
N ARG A 31 1.40 -10.83 5.24
CA ARG A 31 1.05 -12.20 4.78
C ARG A 31 2.14 -12.84 3.92
N GLU A 32 2.83 -12.07 3.07
CA GLU A 32 3.99 -12.57 2.30
C GLU A 32 5.14 -12.99 3.22
N ILE A 33 5.38 -12.23 4.29
CA ILE A 33 6.39 -12.55 5.32
C ILE A 33 5.98 -13.80 6.11
N GLY A 34 4.69 -14.04 6.30
CA GLY A 34 4.17 -15.16 7.11
C GLY A 34 4.37 -14.96 8.62
N CYS A 35 4.57 -13.74 9.10
CA CYS A 35 4.71 -13.45 10.51
C CYS A 35 3.36 -13.37 11.24
N ARG A 36 3.37 -13.45 12.58
CA ARG A 36 2.16 -13.29 13.41
C ARG A 36 1.75 -11.83 13.48
N PHE A 37 0.49 -11.54 13.19
CA PHE A 37 -0.08 -10.19 13.30
C PHE A 37 -1.56 -10.22 13.68
N GLU A 38 -2.04 -9.10 14.18
CA GLU A 38 -3.44 -8.82 14.49
C GLU A 38 -3.93 -7.67 13.61
N LEU A 39 -5.17 -7.78 13.16
CA LEU A 39 -5.87 -6.73 12.42
C LEU A 39 -6.84 -6.01 13.33
N ILE A 40 -6.67 -4.71 13.52
CA ILE A 40 -7.54 -3.86 14.34
C ILE A 40 -8.26 -2.90 13.40
N ARG A 41 -9.55 -3.12 13.18
CA ARG A 41 -10.33 -2.26 12.29
C ARG A 41 -10.54 -0.88 12.91
N VAL A 42 -10.40 0.14 12.09
CA VAL A 42 -10.72 1.54 12.38
C VAL A 42 -11.74 1.98 11.34
N ASP A 43 -13.01 1.97 11.67
CA ASP A 43 -14.09 2.29 10.74
C ASP A 43 -14.11 3.80 10.47
N ILE A 44 -13.54 4.20 9.33
CA ILE A 44 -13.43 5.60 8.93
C ILE A 44 -14.81 6.20 8.68
N SER A 45 -15.76 5.41 8.18
CA SER A 45 -17.13 5.88 7.92
C SER A 45 -17.88 6.29 9.20
N LYS A 46 -17.47 5.72 10.34
CA LYS A 46 -17.97 6.09 11.67
C LYS A 46 -17.12 7.14 12.39
N GLY A 47 -16.05 7.62 11.76
CA GLY A 47 -15.14 8.60 12.35
C GLY A 47 -14.21 8.03 13.43
N GLU A 48 -14.05 6.71 13.53
CA GLU A 48 -13.19 6.07 14.54
C GLU A 48 -11.71 6.48 14.40
N ASN A 49 -11.27 6.84 13.19
CA ASN A 49 -9.95 7.42 12.93
C ASN A 49 -9.73 8.79 13.61
N ARG A 50 -10.79 9.47 14.02
CA ARG A 50 -10.77 10.75 14.75
C ARG A 50 -10.99 10.60 16.25
N ALA A 51 -11.20 9.38 16.73
CA ALA A 51 -11.34 9.11 18.17
C ALA A 51 -10.02 9.41 18.90
N PRO A 52 -10.06 10.00 20.12
CA PRO A 52 -8.84 10.36 20.87
C PRO A 52 -7.86 9.20 21.04
N ALA A 53 -8.36 7.97 21.22
CA ALA A 53 -7.53 6.79 21.36
C ALA A 53 -6.72 6.47 20.08
N TYR A 54 -7.32 6.67 18.90
CA TYR A 54 -6.61 6.45 17.64
C TYR A 54 -5.68 7.63 17.30
N LEU A 55 -6.10 8.87 17.55
CA LEU A 55 -5.27 10.06 17.35
C LEU A 55 -4.00 10.03 18.19
N ALA A 56 -4.02 9.39 19.37
CA ALA A 56 -2.82 9.18 20.18
C ALA A 56 -1.80 8.23 19.49
N LEU A 57 -2.24 7.37 18.56
CA LEU A 57 -1.38 6.51 17.74
C LEU A 57 -0.97 7.21 16.45
N ASN A 58 -1.93 7.81 15.75
CA ASN A 58 -1.69 8.49 14.47
C ASN A 58 -2.42 9.84 14.43
N PRO A 59 -1.70 10.94 14.68
CA PRO A 59 -2.29 12.29 14.71
C PRO A 59 -2.84 12.75 13.35
N ASN A 60 -2.46 12.06 12.25
CA ASN A 60 -2.96 12.36 10.90
C ASN A 60 -4.38 11.81 10.66
N ALA A 61 -4.96 11.06 11.61
CA ALA A 61 -6.28 10.44 11.49
C ALA A 61 -6.43 9.56 10.23
N ARG A 62 -5.37 8.88 9.81
CA ARG A 62 -5.35 8.01 8.62
C ARG A 62 -4.94 6.58 8.97
N VAL A 63 -5.35 5.63 8.15
CA VAL A 63 -4.84 4.26 8.17
C VAL A 63 -3.92 4.07 6.95
N PRO A 64 -2.91 3.19 7.04
CA PRO A 64 -2.59 2.28 8.15
C PRO A 64 -1.80 2.93 9.28
N THR A 65 -1.85 2.26 10.43
CA THR A 65 -0.89 2.42 11.52
C THR A 65 -0.44 1.04 11.97
N LEU A 66 0.86 0.85 12.13
CA LEU A 66 1.46 -0.39 12.65
C LEU A 66 1.97 -0.15 14.07
N VAL A 67 1.65 -1.06 14.99
CA VAL A 67 2.23 -1.08 16.33
C VAL A 67 3.00 -2.38 16.52
N HIS A 68 4.27 -2.27 16.93
CA HIS A 68 5.16 -3.41 17.16
C HIS A 68 6.16 -3.12 18.27
N GLY A 69 6.19 -3.95 19.33
CA GLY A 69 7.12 -3.77 20.46
C GLY A 69 7.07 -2.39 21.11
N GLY A 70 5.87 -1.80 21.23
CA GLY A 70 5.65 -0.46 21.78
C GLY A 70 5.97 0.70 20.81
N ARG A 71 6.50 0.42 19.61
CA ARG A 71 6.71 1.43 18.56
C ARG A 71 5.45 1.59 17.73
N VAL A 72 5.14 2.83 17.38
CA VAL A 72 4.04 3.19 16.47
C VAL A 72 4.63 3.72 15.18
N ILE A 73 4.21 3.18 14.05
CA ILE A 73 4.67 3.56 12.72
C ILE A 73 3.44 3.79 11.85
N TYR A 74 3.36 4.93 11.21
CA TYR A 74 2.39 5.23 10.17
C TYR A 74 3.11 5.59 8.86
N GLU A 75 2.42 5.89 7.78
CA GLU A 75 2.85 5.90 6.39
C GLU A 75 3.07 4.49 5.82
N SER A 76 2.30 4.13 4.81
CA SER A 76 2.35 2.78 4.22
C SER A 76 3.75 2.38 3.77
N ALA A 77 4.47 3.30 3.11
CA ALA A 77 5.83 3.03 2.65
C ALA A 77 6.82 2.82 3.80
N ALA A 78 6.71 3.61 4.89
CA ALA A 78 7.54 3.42 6.07
C ALA A 78 7.25 2.08 6.75
N ILE A 79 5.98 1.68 6.82
CA ILE A 79 5.58 0.37 7.34
C ILE A 79 6.15 -0.75 6.47
N LEU A 80 6.07 -0.64 5.13
CA LEU A 80 6.65 -1.62 4.21
C LEU A 80 8.16 -1.78 4.43
N MET A 81 8.89 -0.67 4.48
CA MET A 81 10.34 -0.71 4.73
C MET A 81 10.65 -1.36 6.07
N TYR A 82 9.96 -0.94 7.14
CA TYR A 82 10.16 -1.50 8.48
C TYR A 82 9.94 -3.01 8.53
N LEU A 83 8.86 -3.50 7.90
CA LEU A 83 8.56 -4.93 7.84
C LEU A 83 9.60 -5.69 7.03
N CYS A 84 10.01 -5.17 5.87
CA CYS A 84 11.03 -5.81 5.03
C CYS A 84 12.42 -5.83 5.69
N GLU A 85 12.79 -4.77 6.43
CA GLU A 85 14.05 -4.72 7.19
C GLU A 85 14.03 -5.67 8.39
N ALA A 86 12.89 -5.83 9.05
CA ALA A 86 12.72 -6.77 10.15
C ALA A 86 12.71 -8.24 9.69
N HIS A 87 12.41 -8.49 8.40
CA HIS A 87 12.30 -9.83 7.80
C HIS A 87 13.07 -9.92 6.48
N PRO A 88 14.40 -9.75 6.48
CA PRO A 88 15.20 -9.73 5.26
C PRO A 88 15.11 -11.02 4.46
N ASP A 89 14.91 -12.15 5.12
CA ASP A 89 14.79 -13.48 4.50
C ASP A 89 13.54 -13.62 3.61
N ALA A 90 12.55 -12.76 3.78
CA ALA A 90 11.39 -12.73 2.89
C ALA A 90 11.72 -12.20 1.46
N GLY A 91 12.88 -11.56 1.28
CA GLY A 91 13.38 -11.12 -0.02
C GLY A 91 12.55 -9.99 -0.68
N LEU A 92 11.67 -9.31 0.08
CA LEU A 92 10.71 -8.34 -0.44
C LEU A 92 11.31 -6.94 -0.66
N MET A 93 12.56 -6.71 -0.23
CA MET A 93 13.26 -5.45 -0.43
C MET A 93 14.76 -5.72 -0.63
N PRO A 94 15.43 -5.02 -1.58
CA PRO A 94 16.88 -5.04 -1.69
C PRO A 94 17.54 -4.50 -0.41
N LEU A 95 18.53 -5.22 0.13
CA LEU A 95 19.26 -4.81 1.32
C LEU A 95 20.30 -3.72 1.02
N PRO A 96 20.86 -3.02 2.04
CA PRO A 96 21.99 -2.12 1.83
C PRO A 96 23.16 -2.83 1.14
N GLY A 97 23.66 -2.21 0.06
CA GLY A 97 24.70 -2.80 -0.82
C GLY A 97 24.17 -3.57 -2.03
N ASP A 98 22.89 -3.90 -2.09
CA ASP A 98 22.26 -4.48 -3.27
C ASP A 98 22.17 -3.41 -4.39
N PRO A 99 22.56 -3.72 -5.65
CA PRO A 99 22.52 -2.76 -6.75
C PRO A 99 21.12 -2.21 -7.04
N ASP A 100 20.06 -2.96 -6.75
CA ASP A 100 18.67 -2.55 -6.97
C ASP A 100 18.11 -1.64 -5.87
N ARG A 101 18.84 -1.43 -4.75
CA ARG A 101 18.32 -0.66 -3.63
C ARG A 101 18.00 0.79 -3.99
N GLY A 102 18.84 1.42 -4.81
CA GLY A 102 18.59 2.79 -5.27
C GLY A 102 17.28 2.89 -6.07
N ALA A 103 17.06 1.97 -6.99
CA ALA A 103 15.83 1.89 -7.78
C ALA A 103 14.60 1.59 -6.91
N PHE A 104 14.72 0.68 -5.93
CA PHE A 104 13.66 0.39 -4.97
C PHE A 104 13.23 1.66 -4.22
N LEU A 105 14.17 2.39 -3.62
CA LEU A 105 13.87 3.61 -2.87
C LEU A 105 13.28 4.70 -3.77
N GLN A 106 13.84 4.89 -4.98
CA GLN A 106 13.34 5.85 -5.94
C GLN A 106 11.87 5.58 -6.28
N TRP A 107 11.52 4.35 -6.65
CA TRP A 107 10.15 3.99 -7.02
C TRP A 107 9.21 4.05 -5.82
N LEU A 108 9.64 3.62 -4.63
CA LEU A 108 8.82 3.69 -3.43
C LEU A 108 8.43 5.14 -3.11
N PHE A 109 9.41 6.05 -3.07
CA PHE A 109 9.15 7.48 -2.81
C PHE A 109 8.39 8.16 -3.96
N TRP A 110 8.65 7.78 -5.20
CA TRP A 110 7.89 8.30 -6.33
C TRP A 110 6.42 7.88 -6.25
N MET A 111 6.14 6.63 -5.88
CA MET A 111 4.77 6.15 -5.69
C MET A 111 4.05 6.87 -4.55
N THR A 112 4.72 7.21 -3.46
CA THR A 112 4.09 7.94 -2.34
C THR A 112 3.88 9.42 -2.65
N ASN A 113 4.94 10.10 -3.12
CA ASN A 113 4.95 11.57 -3.22
C ASN A 113 4.39 12.09 -4.54
N THR A 114 4.22 11.22 -5.54
CA THR A 114 3.80 11.63 -6.88
C THR A 114 2.52 10.91 -7.29
N LEU A 115 2.54 9.57 -7.35
CA LEU A 115 1.39 8.81 -7.81
C LEU A 115 0.24 8.81 -6.80
N GLN A 116 0.54 8.47 -5.54
CA GLN A 116 -0.48 8.40 -4.49
C GLN A 116 -1.06 9.77 -4.17
N GLU A 117 -0.28 10.83 -4.25
CA GLU A 117 -0.76 12.19 -4.02
C GLU A 117 -1.81 12.61 -5.07
N ASP A 118 -1.56 12.35 -6.36
CA ASP A 118 -2.56 12.64 -7.40
C ASP A 118 -3.81 11.74 -7.29
N LEU A 119 -3.66 10.49 -6.82
CA LEU A 119 -4.81 9.65 -6.46
C LEU A 119 -5.61 10.23 -5.29
N GLN A 120 -4.96 10.84 -4.30
CA GLN A 120 -5.65 11.55 -3.21
C GLN A 120 -6.42 12.78 -3.72
N HIS A 121 -5.83 13.56 -4.64
CA HIS A 121 -6.51 14.67 -5.28
C HIS A 121 -7.76 14.22 -6.06
N TRP A 122 -7.70 13.07 -6.70
CA TRP A 122 -8.83 12.52 -7.44
C TRP A 122 -9.96 12.01 -6.52
N TRP A 123 -9.59 11.25 -5.46
CA TRP A 123 -10.55 10.64 -4.54
C TRP A 123 -11.12 11.62 -3.51
N HIS A 124 -10.29 12.51 -3.00
CA HIS A 124 -10.54 13.35 -1.84
C HIS A 124 -10.34 14.83 -2.16
N ALA A 125 -10.80 15.27 -3.33
CA ALA A 125 -10.74 16.68 -3.73
C ALA A 125 -11.41 17.62 -2.72
N ASP A 126 -12.36 17.11 -1.94
CA ASP A 126 -13.03 17.80 -0.83
C ASP A 126 -12.12 18.11 0.36
N ASN A 127 -11.01 17.40 0.53
CA ASN A 127 -10.00 17.74 1.54
C ASN A 127 -9.13 18.94 1.17
N TYR A 128 -9.17 19.37 -0.11
CA TYR A 128 -8.27 20.40 -0.64
C TYR A 128 -9.00 21.66 -1.10
N LEU A 129 -10.22 21.52 -1.60
CA LEU A 129 -10.96 22.61 -2.23
C LEU A 129 -12.42 22.65 -1.80
N ASP A 130 -12.92 23.87 -1.61
CA ASP A 130 -14.34 24.16 -1.47
C ASP A 130 -15.00 24.38 -2.84
N GLY A 131 -16.28 24.04 -2.93
CA GLY A 131 -17.07 24.22 -4.14
C GLY A 131 -16.95 23.08 -5.15
N GLU A 132 -18.08 22.64 -5.68
CA GLU A 132 -18.18 21.47 -6.57
C GLU A 132 -17.40 21.65 -7.88
N ALA A 133 -17.48 22.85 -8.48
CA ALA A 133 -16.77 23.16 -9.72
C ALA A 133 -15.23 23.04 -9.55
N CYS A 134 -14.67 23.57 -8.45
CA CYS A 134 -13.24 23.49 -8.17
C CYS A 134 -12.79 22.03 -7.93
N ARG A 135 -13.60 21.26 -7.22
CA ARG A 135 -13.32 19.81 -6.99
C ARG A 135 -13.35 19.03 -8.30
N HIS A 136 -14.30 19.34 -9.18
CA HIS A 136 -14.40 18.73 -10.50
C HIS A 136 -13.18 19.02 -11.36
N GLU A 137 -12.73 20.26 -11.42
CA GLU A 137 -11.52 20.67 -12.14
C GLU A 137 -10.28 19.98 -11.58
N MET A 138 -10.15 19.88 -10.25
CA MET A 138 -9.04 19.16 -9.62
C MET A 138 -9.00 17.69 -10.06
N LYS A 139 -10.14 17.00 -10.08
CA LYS A 139 -10.23 15.61 -10.53
C LYS A 139 -9.80 15.45 -11.99
N ILE A 140 -10.21 16.35 -12.89
CA ILE A 140 -9.81 16.35 -14.30
C ILE A 140 -8.29 16.52 -14.43
N VAL A 141 -7.70 17.45 -13.68
CA VAL A 141 -6.26 17.70 -13.70
C VAL A 141 -5.50 16.49 -13.16
N ALA A 142 -5.95 15.93 -12.01
CA ALA A 142 -5.35 14.76 -11.41
C ALA A 142 -5.41 13.55 -12.37
N GLU A 143 -6.56 13.29 -13.02
CA GLU A 143 -6.73 12.18 -13.95
C GLU A 143 -5.76 12.28 -15.14
N ARG A 144 -5.63 13.45 -15.75
CA ARG A 144 -4.64 13.71 -16.81
C ARG A 144 -3.19 13.48 -16.38
N ARG A 145 -2.84 13.80 -15.14
CA ARG A 145 -1.51 13.54 -14.57
C ARG A 145 -1.30 12.07 -14.32
N LEU A 146 -2.30 11.40 -13.77
CA LEU A 146 -2.31 9.96 -13.51
C LEU A 146 -2.15 9.14 -14.78
N GLU A 147 -2.81 9.50 -15.88
CA GLU A 147 -2.63 8.87 -17.20
C GLU A 147 -1.16 8.86 -17.63
N ARG A 148 -0.46 10.00 -17.49
CA ARG A 148 0.98 10.08 -17.82
C ARG A 148 1.83 9.22 -16.90
N MET A 149 1.51 9.18 -15.61
CA MET A 149 2.24 8.38 -14.62
C MET A 149 2.05 6.88 -14.87
N PHE A 150 0.82 6.43 -15.16
CA PHE A 150 0.56 5.03 -15.51
C PHE A 150 1.20 4.64 -16.84
N SER A 151 1.22 5.53 -17.84
CA SER A 151 1.96 5.31 -19.08
C SER A 151 3.49 5.17 -18.83
N GLN A 152 4.06 5.97 -17.94
CA GLN A 152 5.47 5.85 -17.53
C GLN A 152 5.76 4.50 -16.85
N LEU A 153 4.90 4.06 -15.94
CA LEU A 153 5.02 2.77 -15.25
C LEU A 153 4.86 1.60 -16.23
N ASP A 154 3.90 1.68 -17.16
CA ASP A 154 3.69 0.65 -18.18
C ASP A 154 4.93 0.52 -19.09
N SER A 155 5.52 1.64 -19.51
CA SER A 155 6.75 1.67 -20.30
C SER A 155 7.94 1.12 -19.52
N HIS A 156 8.06 1.41 -18.22
CA HIS A 156 9.09 0.85 -17.36
C HIS A 156 8.98 -0.68 -17.28
N LEU A 157 7.79 -1.21 -17.08
CA LEU A 157 7.52 -2.65 -17.05
C LEU A 157 7.74 -3.30 -18.43
N ALA A 158 7.41 -2.62 -19.51
CA ALA A 158 7.69 -3.10 -20.89
C ALA A 158 9.18 -3.28 -21.14
N ALA A 159 10.02 -2.37 -20.63
CA ALA A 159 11.46 -2.37 -20.83
C ALA A 159 12.20 -3.41 -19.97
N GLY A 160 11.73 -3.67 -18.74
CA GLY A 160 12.48 -4.47 -17.77
C GLY A 160 11.64 -5.44 -16.94
N GLY A 161 10.29 -5.41 -17.01
CA GLY A 161 9.38 -6.19 -16.19
C GLY A 161 9.52 -7.71 -16.32
N PRO A 162 8.83 -8.57 -15.55
CA PRO A 162 7.41 -8.41 -15.14
C PRO A 162 7.16 -7.62 -13.86
N TYR A 163 8.17 -7.34 -13.04
CA TYR A 163 8.06 -6.61 -11.78
C TYR A 163 8.79 -5.28 -11.84
N MET A 164 8.58 -4.42 -10.85
CA MET A 164 9.22 -3.11 -10.78
C MET A 164 10.75 -3.16 -10.72
N LEU A 165 11.31 -4.28 -10.24
CA LEU A 165 12.75 -4.56 -10.21
C LEU A 165 13.11 -5.74 -11.13
N GLY A 166 12.67 -5.70 -12.38
CA GLY A 166 12.97 -6.72 -13.36
C GLY A 166 12.25 -8.04 -13.10
N ASN A 167 13.00 -9.11 -12.85
CA ASN A 167 12.45 -10.43 -12.53
C ASN A 167 12.22 -10.65 -11.02
N ARG A 168 12.52 -9.65 -10.21
CA ARG A 168 12.45 -9.74 -8.75
C ARG A 168 11.15 -9.14 -8.24
N PHE A 169 10.26 -9.99 -7.71
CA PHE A 169 9.09 -9.55 -6.95
C PHE A 169 9.51 -8.87 -5.64
N SER A 170 8.84 -7.79 -5.27
CA SER A 170 9.16 -7.00 -4.10
C SER A 170 7.93 -6.32 -3.51
N ALA A 171 8.10 -5.64 -2.37
CA ALA A 171 7.06 -4.82 -1.76
C ALA A 171 6.61 -3.64 -2.65
N LEU A 172 7.44 -3.22 -3.64
CA LEU A 172 7.04 -2.21 -4.63
C LEU A 172 5.86 -2.68 -5.46
N ASP A 173 5.88 -3.94 -5.90
CA ASP A 173 4.83 -4.52 -6.74
C ASP A 173 3.51 -4.59 -5.98
N VAL A 174 3.57 -4.98 -4.71
CA VAL A 174 2.41 -5.00 -3.81
C VAL A 174 1.84 -3.59 -3.63
N PHE A 175 2.71 -2.59 -3.40
CA PHE A 175 2.30 -1.21 -3.20
C PHE A 175 1.71 -0.61 -4.48
N LEU A 176 2.35 -0.84 -5.63
CA LEU A 176 1.84 -0.37 -6.93
C LEU A 176 0.47 -0.98 -7.25
N VAL A 177 0.28 -2.28 -7.03
CA VAL A 177 -1.01 -2.94 -7.34
C VAL A 177 -2.13 -2.44 -6.42
N MET A 178 -1.85 -2.10 -5.17
CA MET A 178 -2.79 -1.37 -4.32
C MET A 178 -3.21 -0.03 -4.94
N LEU A 179 -2.25 0.77 -5.42
CA LEU A 179 -2.53 2.07 -6.06
C LEU A 179 -3.28 1.88 -7.39
N CYS A 180 -2.94 0.86 -8.18
CA CYS A 180 -3.66 0.51 -9.40
C CYS A 180 -5.14 0.21 -9.10
N ARG A 181 -5.45 -0.49 -8.01
CA ARG A 181 -6.85 -0.77 -7.63
C ARG A 181 -7.64 0.52 -7.39
N TRP A 182 -7.02 1.57 -6.94
CA TRP A 182 -7.71 2.84 -6.69
C TRP A 182 -8.16 3.54 -7.98
N THR A 183 -7.66 3.15 -9.15
CA THR A 183 -8.06 3.72 -10.45
C THR A 183 -9.32 3.10 -11.06
N ARG A 184 -9.90 2.05 -10.45
CA ARG A 184 -11.00 1.26 -11.03
C ARG A 184 -12.26 2.03 -11.40
N ALA A 185 -12.47 3.23 -10.85
CA ALA A 185 -13.59 4.12 -11.17
C ALA A 185 -13.21 5.26 -12.13
N MET A 186 -11.97 5.31 -12.62
CA MET A 186 -11.50 6.28 -13.60
C MET A 186 -11.89 5.86 -15.02
N ALA A 187 -11.94 6.83 -15.93
CA ALA A 187 -12.22 6.58 -17.34
C ALA A 187 -11.15 5.66 -17.97
N LEU A 188 -9.89 5.81 -17.57
CA LEU A 188 -8.77 4.97 -18.00
C LEU A 188 -8.09 4.32 -16.78
N PRO A 189 -8.62 3.18 -16.27
CA PRO A 189 -8.04 2.51 -15.12
C PRO A 189 -6.70 1.87 -15.43
N ALA A 190 -5.88 1.61 -14.41
CA ALA A 190 -4.55 0.99 -14.56
C ALA A 190 -4.59 -0.35 -15.31
N THR A 191 -5.70 -1.07 -15.26
CA THR A 191 -5.92 -2.32 -16.03
C THR A 191 -6.00 -2.12 -17.54
N SER A 192 -6.15 -0.89 -18.03
CA SER A 192 -6.12 -0.55 -19.46
C SER A 192 -4.70 -0.55 -20.05
N TYR A 193 -3.66 -0.54 -19.22
CA TYR A 193 -2.26 -0.58 -19.62
C TYR A 193 -1.76 -2.02 -19.59
N ALA A 194 -1.25 -2.51 -20.73
CA ALA A 194 -0.99 -3.94 -20.93
C ALA A 194 0.01 -4.55 -19.92
N ASN A 195 1.11 -3.86 -19.64
CA ASN A 195 2.15 -4.37 -18.72
C ASN A 195 1.74 -4.22 -17.26
N LEU A 196 1.04 -3.14 -16.91
CA LEU A 196 0.44 -2.97 -15.59
C LEU A 196 -0.64 -4.02 -15.34
N ASN A 197 -1.49 -4.31 -16.31
CA ASN A 197 -2.50 -5.36 -16.19
C ASN A 197 -1.86 -6.74 -15.97
N ARG A 198 -0.73 -7.01 -16.64
CA ARG A 198 0.07 -8.24 -16.40
C ARG A 198 0.61 -8.26 -14.97
N LEU A 199 1.21 -7.18 -14.48
CA LEU A 199 1.69 -7.08 -13.10
C LEU A 199 0.55 -7.29 -12.09
N ILE A 200 -0.59 -6.63 -12.30
CA ILE A 200 -1.80 -6.81 -11.49
C ILE A 200 -2.17 -8.29 -11.41
N GLY A 201 -2.22 -8.98 -12.55
CA GLY A 201 -2.52 -10.42 -12.61
C GLY A 201 -1.52 -11.26 -11.80
N LEU A 202 -0.22 -10.96 -11.92
CA LEU A 202 0.83 -11.68 -11.18
C LEU A 202 0.72 -11.48 -9.66
N VAL A 203 0.46 -10.26 -9.20
CA VAL A 203 0.37 -9.94 -7.77
C VAL A 203 -0.94 -10.46 -7.18
N THR A 204 -2.07 -10.27 -7.88
CA THR A 204 -3.39 -10.71 -7.38
C THR A 204 -3.54 -12.22 -7.34
N ALA A 205 -2.79 -12.97 -8.15
CA ALA A 205 -2.73 -14.43 -8.09
C ALA A 205 -1.94 -14.97 -6.87
N ARG A 206 -1.22 -14.14 -6.13
CA ARG A 206 -0.45 -14.57 -4.97
C ARG A 206 -1.37 -14.91 -3.80
N PRO A 207 -1.11 -16.02 -3.06
CA PRO A 207 -1.93 -16.40 -1.92
C PRO A 207 -2.05 -15.31 -0.84
N ALA A 208 -0.98 -14.56 -0.59
CA ALA A 208 -0.96 -13.47 0.38
C ALA A 208 -1.93 -12.34 0.00
N TRP A 209 -1.97 -11.95 -1.28
CA TRP A 209 -2.91 -10.95 -1.78
C TRP A 209 -4.36 -11.43 -1.70
N ALA A 210 -4.63 -12.65 -2.15
CA ALA A 210 -5.97 -13.25 -2.07
C ALA A 210 -6.48 -13.34 -0.63
N ALA A 211 -5.62 -13.76 0.30
CA ALA A 211 -5.96 -13.83 1.72
C ALA A 211 -6.18 -12.44 2.35
N MET A 212 -5.45 -11.41 1.91
CA MET A 212 -5.68 -10.02 2.31
C MET A 212 -7.05 -9.54 1.83
N MET A 213 -7.37 -9.72 0.55
CA MET A 213 -8.66 -9.33 -0.04
C MET A 213 -9.84 -9.97 0.69
N LEU A 214 -9.73 -11.28 0.96
CA LEU A 214 -10.74 -12.03 1.71
C LEU A 214 -10.92 -11.49 3.13
N ALA A 215 -9.82 -11.24 3.86
CA ALA A 215 -9.87 -10.75 5.22
C ALA A 215 -10.44 -9.33 5.33
N GLU A 216 -10.19 -8.48 4.33
CA GLU A 216 -10.77 -7.13 4.26
C GLU A 216 -12.21 -7.12 3.72
N GLY A 217 -12.70 -8.26 3.19
CA GLY A 217 -14.03 -8.38 2.62
C GLY A 217 -14.22 -7.51 1.37
N ILE A 218 -13.19 -7.43 0.53
CA ILE A 218 -13.16 -6.65 -0.70
C ILE A 218 -12.87 -7.54 -1.91
N ASP A 219 -13.32 -7.12 -3.06
CA ASP A 219 -12.92 -7.67 -4.36
C ASP A 219 -12.23 -6.59 -5.21
N TRP A 220 -11.64 -6.98 -6.34
CA TRP A 220 -10.91 -6.04 -7.19
C TRP A 220 -11.79 -4.89 -7.70
N ASN A 221 -13.00 -5.22 -8.16
CA ASN A 221 -13.92 -4.28 -8.78
C ASN A 221 -14.96 -3.73 -7.79
N GLY A 222 -14.95 -4.19 -6.55
CA GLY A 222 -15.89 -3.76 -5.53
C GLY A 222 -15.83 -2.27 -5.22
N PRO A 223 -16.92 -1.71 -4.66
CA PRO A 223 -16.96 -0.30 -4.30
C PRO A 223 -15.83 0.06 -3.35
N LEU A 224 -15.46 1.34 -3.35
CA LEU A 224 -14.65 1.87 -2.25
C LEU A 224 -15.44 1.74 -0.95
N ALA A 225 -14.73 1.54 0.16
CA ALA A 225 -15.31 1.82 1.45
C ALA A 225 -15.71 3.31 1.46
N SER A 226 -16.99 3.54 1.63
CA SER A 226 -17.57 4.87 1.81
C SER A 226 -17.13 5.47 3.13
#